data_b71cf89e8dae4ef7d50b6400bdb0d99c
#
_entry.id   b71cf89e8dae4ef7d50b6400bdb0d99c
#
_cell.length_a   1.000
_cell.length_b   1.000
_cell.length_c   1.000
_cell.angle_alpha   90.00
_cell.angle_beta   90.00
_cell.angle_gamma   90.00
#
_symmetry.space_group_name_H-M   'P 1'
#
loop_
_entity.id
_entity.type
_entity.pdbx_description
1 polymer ?
#
loop_
_entity_poly.entity_id
_entity_poly.type
_entity_poly.pdbx_seq_one_letter_code
_entity_poly.pdbx_strand_id
1 'polypeptide(L)'
;MKALIPLKSFLAEKLPEMTSDKCHLLIVNGSQAKGYMEYTARILLTDYRGDPVQVIMLLRNWLQSKNLHLDAAQKDIQISFSSEIIDANTFDLEIDFPQRDKIVLDESGYHICPQMVWSDDHDKFVPAGS
;
A
#
# COMPACT_ATOMS: atom_id res chain seq x y z
N MET A 1 1.55 0.44 8.73
CA MET A 1 0.15 0.80 8.46
C MET A 1 -0.02 2.30 8.18
N LYS A 2 0.56 3.16 9.00
CA LYS A 2 0.46 4.61 8.77
C LYS A 2 1.04 5.07 7.43
N ALA A 3 2.07 4.38 6.94
CA ALA A 3 2.68 4.70 5.65
C ALA A 3 1.71 4.52 4.47
N LEU A 4 0.62 3.78 4.66
CA LEU A 4 -0.39 3.54 3.62
C LEU A 4 -1.49 4.61 3.60
N ILE A 5 -1.57 5.47 4.61
CA ILE A 5 -2.64 6.47 4.71
C ILE A 5 -2.72 7.35 3.45
N PRO A 6 -1.61 7.84 2.86
CA PRO A 6 -1.69 8.66 1.66
C PRO A 6 -2.12 7.92 0.39
N LEU A 7 -2.16 6.59 0.41
CA LEU A 7 -2.42 5.79 -0.79
C LEU A 7 -3.81 6.07 -1.38
N LYS A 8 -4.83 6.16 -0.54
CA LYS A 8 -6.20 6.42 -1.00
C LYS A 8 -6.30 7.75 -1.74
N SER A 9 -5.69 8.79 -1.20
CA SER A 9 -5.66 10.12 -1.85
C SER A 9 -4.90 10.09 -3.17
N PHE A 10 -3.79 9.37 -3.22
CA PHE A 10 -3.02 9.18 -4.44
C PHE A 10 -3.86 8.51 -5.53
N LEU A 11 -4.55 7.43 -5.19
CA LEU A 11 -5.41 6.72 -6.15
C LEU A 11 -6.55 7.62 -6.63
N ALA A 12 -7.18 8.36 -5.72
CA ALA A 12 -8.26 9.28 -6.08
C ALA A 12 -7.79 10.36 -7.04
N GLU A 13 -6.57 10.86 -6.87
CA GLU A 13 -5.98 11.86 -7.75
C GLU A 13 -5.70 11.30 -9.15
N LYS A 14 -5.24 10.05 -9.24
CA LYS A 14 -4.81 9.44 -10.51
C LYS A 14 -5.94 8.72 -11.25
N LEU A 15 -7.03 8.41 -10.58
CA LEU A 15 -8.13 7.62 -11.13
C LEU A 15 -9.43 8.41 -11.06
N PRO A 16 -9.76 9.21 -12.09
CA PRO A 16 -10.95 10.06 -12.06
C PRO A 16 -12.27 9.27 -11.98
N GLU A 17 -12.28 7.99 -12.41
CA GLU A 17 -13.46 7.14 -12.30
C GLU A 17 -13.69 6.61 -10.89
N MET A 18 -12.73 6.79 -9.98
CA MET A 18 -12.83 6.33 -8.61
C MET A 18 -13.33 7.44 -7.71
N THR A 19 -14.40 7.18 -6.98
CA THR A 19 -14.89 8.09 -5.95
C THR A 19 -14.46 7.57 -4.58
N SER A 20 -14.27 8.46 -3.62
CA SER A 20 -13.75 8.09 -2.31
C SER A 20 -14.68 7.16 -1.52
N ASP A 21 -15.98 7.24 -1.75
CA ASP A 21 -16.98 6.38 -1.11
C ASP A 21 -16.97 4.95 -1.67
N LYS A 22 -16.35 4.74 -2.82
CA LYS A 22 -16.25 3.42 -3.48
C LYS A 22 -14.88 2.79 -3.34
N CYS A 23 -13.96 3.45 -2.64
CA CYS A 23 -12.61 2.95 -2.38
C CYS A 23 -12.40 2.76 -0.89
N HIS A 24 -12.06 1.55 -0.50
CA HIS A 24 -11.76 1.21 0.89
C HIS A 24 -10.37 0.62 0.99
N LEU A 25 -9.58 1.11 1.93
CA LEU A 25 -8.27 0.57 2.25
C LEU A 25 -8.35 0.00 3.67
N LEU A 26 -8.10 -1.31 3.80
CA LEU A 26 -8.21 -2.00 5.08
C LEU A 26 -7.05 -2.95 5.31
N ILE A 27 -6.90 -3.34 6.57
CA ILE A 27 -6.00 -4.41 6.97
C ILE A 27 -6.85 -5.65 7.19
N VAL A 28 -6.58 -6.71 6.44
CA VAL A 28 -7.41 -7.93 6.45
C VAL A 28 -7.01 -8.84 7.60
N ASN A 29 -5.72 -9.04 7.77
CA ASN A 29 -5.16 -9.82 8.86
C ASN A 29 -3.73 -9.39 9.09
N GLY A 30 -3.20 -9.76 10.24
CA GLY A 30 -1.83 -9.44 10.56
C GLY A 30 -1.33 -10.28 11.72
N SER A 31 -0.03 -10.25 11.93
CA SER A 31 0.63 -10.89 13.06
C SER A 31 1.78 -10.03 13.55
N GLN A 32 2.12 -10.19 14.82
CA GLN A 32 3.26 -9.52 15.42
C GLN A 32 4.27 -10.57 15.84
N ALA A 33 5.50 -10.47 15.38
CA ALA A 33 6.59 -11.37 15.75
C ALA A 33 7.94 -10.72 15.50
N LYS A 34 8.93 -11.00 16.35
CA LYS A 34 10.32 -10.60 16.12
C LYS A 34 10.52 -9.11 15.85
N GLY A 35 9.74 -8.25 16.50
CA GLY A 35 9.87 -6.82 16.33
C GLY A 35 9.24 -6.27 15.04
N TYR A 36 8.39 -7.05 14.39
CA TYR A 36 7.66 -6.63 13.19
C TYR A 36 6.16 -6.82 13.35
N MET A 37 5.41 -5.94 12.72
CA MET A 37 4.00 -6.16 12.40
C MET A 37 3.94 -6.57 10.93
N GLU A 38 3.48 -7.79 10.66
CA GLU A 38 3.29 -8.27 9.29
C GLU A 38 1.80 -8.38 9.02
N TYR A 39 1.35 -7.85 7.90
CA TYR A 39 -0.08 -7.77 7.60
C TYR A 39 -0.34 -7.78 6.10
N THR A 40 -1.58 -8.06 5.76
CA THR A 40 -2.07 -7.93 4.39
C THR A 40 -2.97 -6.71 4.33
N ALA A 41 -2.61 -5.77 3.47
CA ALA A 41 -3.43 -4.62 3.15
C ALA A 41 -4.34 -4.96 1.97
N ARG A 42 -5.56 -4.46 1.98
CA ARG A 42 -6.56 -4.71 0.94
C ARG A 42 -7.14 -3.40 0.45
N ILE A 43 -7.18 -3.26 -0.86
CA ILE A 43 -7.92 -2.19 -1.52
C ILE A 43 -9.19 -2.81 -2.11
N LEU A 44 -10.34 -2.26 -1.76
CA LEU A 44 -11.62 -2.63 -2.35
C LEU A 44 -12.14 -1.46 -3.18
N LEU A 45 -12.38 -1.72 -4.46
CA LEU A 45 -13.06 -0.79 -5.34
C LEU A 45 -14.39 -1.40 -5.75
N THR A 46 -15.47 -0.68 -5.52
CA THR A 46 -16.82 -1.09 -5.93
C THR A 46 -17.28 -0.25 -7.10
N ASP A 47 -17.98 -0.89 -8.04
CA ASP A 47 -18.52 -0.21 -9.23
C ASP A 47 -17.45 0.61 -9.97
N TYR A 48 -16.24 0.07 -10.11
CA TYR A 48 -15.16 0.74 -10.80
C TYR A 48 -15.33 0.64 -12.32
N ARG A 49 -15.25 1.77 -13.00
CA ARG A 49 -15.48 1.85 -14.46
C ARG A 49 -14.22 2.06 -15.29
N GLY A 50 -13.05 2.08 -14.64
CA GLY A 50 -11.77 2.18 -15.31
C GLY A 50 -11.13 0.83 -15.56
N ASP A 51 -9.86 0.85 -15.94
CA ASP A 51 -9.08 -0.36 -16.20
C ASP A 51 -8.48 -0.91 -14.90
N PRO A 52 -8.85 -2.12 -14.45
CA PRO A 52 -8.27 -2.71 -13.24
C PRO A 52 -6.74 -2.86 -13.30
N VAL A 53 -6.16 -3.11 -14.46
CA VAL A 53 -4.71 -3.24 -14.63
C VAL A 53 -4.02 -1.93 -14.29
N GLN A 54 -4.61 -0.80 -14.70
CA GLN A 54 -4.07 0.52 -14.38
C GLN A 54 -4.01 0.75 -12.87
N VAL A 55 -5.03 0.33 -12.14
CA VAL A 55 -5.05 0.46 -10.67
C VAL A 55 -3.89 -0.29 -10.05
N ILE A 56 -3.68 -1.53 -10.48
CA ILE A 56 -2.63 -2.40 -9.94
C ILE A 56 -1.24 -1.81 -10.26
N MET A 57 -1.05 -1.31 -11.47
CA MET A 57 0.23 -0.72 -11.86
C MET A 57 0.51 0.59 -11.13
N LEU A 58 -0.51 1.41 -10.90
CA LEU A 58 -0.37 2.61 -10.08
C LEU A 58 0.00 2.27 -8.64
N LEU A 59 -0.61 1.23 -8.08
CA LEU A 59 -0.26 0.74 -6.75
C LEU A 59 1.21 0.31 -6.69
N ARG A 60 1.66 -0.47 -7.67
CA ARG A 60 3.05 -0.93 -7.73
C ARG A 60 4.01 0.27 -7.78
N ASN A 61 3.73 1.23 -8.63
CA ASN A 61 4.56 2.42 -8.78
C ASN A 61 4.60 3.25 -7.48
N TRP A 62 3.45 3.40 -6.83
CA TRP A 62 3.38 4.11 -5.57
C TRP A 62 4.21 3.41 -4.48
N LEU A 63 4.07 2.09 -4.36
CA LEU A 63 4.85 1.30 -3.41
C LEU A 63 6.35 1.43 -3.67
N GLN A 64 6.77 1.40 -4.92
CA GLN A 64 8.17 1.62 -5.29
C GLN A 64 8.66 3.00 -4.88
N SER A 65 7.86 4.03 -5.13
CA SER A 65 8.22 5.40 -4.78
C SER A 65 8.37 5.63 -3.28
N LYS A 66 7.69 4.81 -2.47
CA LYS A 66 7.73 4.89 -1.00
C LYS A 66 8.66 3.84 -0.38
N ASN A 67 9.35 3.06 -1.19
CA ASN A 67 10.20 1.95 -0.75
C ASN A 67 9.43 0.92 0.09
N LEU A 68 8.20 0.64 -0.31
CA LEU A 68 7.30 -0.31 0.34
C LEU A 68 7.07 -1.55 -0.51
N HIS A 69 7.81 -1.73 -1.59
CA HIS A 69 7.60 -2.76 -2.60
C HIS A 69 8.41 -4.04 -2.39
N LEU A 70 9.23 -4.10 -1.33
CA LEU A 70 10.11 -5.24 -1.09
C LEU A 70 9.69 -6.01 0.15
N ASP A 71 9.86 -7.34 0.10
CA ASP A 71 9.65 -8.21 1.26
C ASP A 71 10.91 -8.29 2.14
N ALA A 72 10.87 -9.15 3.16
CA ALA A 72 11.99 -9.34 4.08
C ALA A 72 13.27 -9.81 3.38
N ALA A 73 13.13 -10.50 2.24
CA ALA A 73 14.26 -11.03 1.45
C ALA A 73 14.72 -10.03 0.39
N GLN A 74 14.25 -8.79 0.43
CA GLN A 74 14.57 -7.73 -0.54
C GLN A 74 14.11 -8.09 -1.97
N LYS A 75 13.02 -8.83 -2.08
CA LYS A 75 12.38 -9.19 -3.34
C LYS A 75 11.05 -8.45 -3.46
N ASP A 76 10.62 -8.21 -4.70
CA ASP A 76 9.33 -7.58 -4.95
C ASP A 76 8.20 -8.37 -4.28
N ILE A 77 7.34 -7.66 -3.57
CA ILE A 77 6.13 -8.27 -3.01
C ILE A 77 5.19 -8.70 -4.13
N GLN A 78 4.39 -9.72 -3.85
CA GLN A 78 3.35 -10.15 -4.77
C GLN A 78 2.08 -9.35 -4.49
N ILE A 79 1.52 -8.74 -5.54
CA ILE A 79 0.22 -8.08 -5.47
C ILE A 79 -0.79 -9.06 -6.08
N SER A 80 -1.75 -9.48 -5.26
CA SER A 80 -2.79 -10.41 -5.66
C SER A 80 -4.09 -9.66 -5.88
N PHE A 81 -4.93 -10.13 -6.77
CA PHE A 81 -6.21 -9.48 -7.00
C PHE A 81 -7.27 -10.48 -7.40
N SER A 82 -8.51 -10.11 -7.14
CA SER A 82 -9.70 -10.75 -7.69
C SER A 82 -10.66 -9.68 -8.15
N SER A 83 -11.45 -9.99 -9.16
CA SER A 83 -12.35 -9.01 -9.75
C SER A 83 -13.64 -9.70 -10.14
N GLU A 84 -14.76 -9.08 -9.83
CA GLU A 84 -16.07 -9.47 -10.33
C GLU A 84 -16.48 -8.51 -11.44
N ILE A 85 -16.84 -9.07 -12.59
CA ILE A 85 -17.34 -8.27 -13.72
C ILE A 85 -18.84 -8.11 -13.52
N ILE A 86 -19.24 -6.85 -13.23
CA ILE A 86 -20.66 -6.54 -12.99
C ILE A 86 -21.39 -6.41 -14.32
N ASP A 87 -20.79 -5.67 -15.26
CA ASP A 87 -21.28 -5.52 -16.63
C ASP A 87 -20.10 -5.21 -17.57
N ALA A 88 -20.38 -4.82 -18.80
CA ALA A 88 -19.34 -4.60 -19.80
C ALA A 88 -18.30 -3.53 -19.40
N ASN A 89 -18.64 -2.61 -18.49
CA ASN A 89 -17.81 -1.47 -18.15
C ASN A 89 -17.58 -1.30 -16.63
N THR A 90 -18.11 -2.20 -15.81
CA THR A 90 -18.10 -2.02 -14.34
C THR A 90 -17.54 -3.25 -13.66
N PHE A 91 -16.62 -3.03 -12.73
CA PHE A 91 -15.95 -4.09 -11.98
C PHE A 91 -16.03 -3.82 -10.48
N ASP A 92 -16.13 -4.87 -9.68
CA ASP A 92 -15.69 -4.86 -8.29
C ASP A 92 -14.29 -5.43 -8.26
N LEU A 93 -13.36 -4.75 -7.59
CA LEU A 93 -11.95 -5.13 -7.58
C LEU A 93 -11.45 -5.21 -6.15
N GLU A 94 -10.78 -6.33 -5.83
CA GLU A 94 -10.13 -6.55 -4.55
C GLU A 94 -8.65 -6.79 -4.81
N ILE A 95 -7.80 -5.95 -4.20
CA ILE A 95 -6.35 -6.04 -4.37
C ILE A 95 -5.73 -6.25 -3.00
N ASP A 96 -4.95 -7.33 -2.84
CA ASP A 96 -4.25 -7.65 -1.61
C ASP A 96 -2.75 -7.56 -1.83
N PHE A 97 -2.05 -6.97 -0.86
CA PHE A 97 -0.59 -6.92 -0.89
C PHE A 97 -0.01 -7.01 0.51
N PRO A 98 1.09 -7.77 0.69
CA PRO A 98 1.72 -7.90 1.99
C PRO A 98 2.52 -6.65 2.34
N GLN A 99 2.54 -6.33 3.63
CA GLN A 99 3.35 -5.24 4.17
C GLN A 99 3.92 -5.65 5.52
N ARG A 100 4.95 -4.96 5.95
CA ARG A 100 5.48 -5.12 7.30
C ARG A 100 5.99 -3.79 7.83
N ASP A 101 5.81 -3.59 9.13
CA ASP A 101 6.33 -2.44 9.85
C ASP A 101 7.28 -2.92 10.93
N LYS A 102 8.46 -2.33 11.01
CA LYS A 102 9.39 -2.62 12.10
C LYS A 102 8.97 -1.84 13.33
N ILE A 103 8.92 -2.53 14.48
CA ILE A 103 8.58 -1.93 15.75
C ILE A 103 9.84 -1.84 16.60
N VAL A 104 10.07 -0.68 17.19
CA VAL A 104 11.15 -0.47 18.15
C VAL A 104 10.56 -0.09 19.47
N LEU A 105 11.05 -0.73 20.55
CA LEU A 105 10.70 -0.40 21.93
C LEU A 105 11.84 0.42 22.53
N ASP A 106 11.51 1.58 23.08
CA ASP A 106 12.45 2.40 23.83
C ASP A 106 11.82 2.88 25.14
N GLU A 107 12.47 3.82 25.81
CA GLU A 107 12.00 4.33 27.10
C GLU A 107 10.66 5.04 27.00
N SER A 108 10.32 5.59 25.84
CA SER A 108 9.05 6.30 25.62
C SER A 108 7.94 5.39 25.09
N GLY A 109 8.21 4.10 24.84
CA GLY A 109 7.23 3.12 24.39
C GLY A 109 7.56 2.53 23.04
N TYR A 110 6.53 2.08 22.32
CA TYR A 110 6.69 1.48 21.02
C TYR A 110 6.63 2.51 19.90
N HIS A 111 7.51 2.36 18.93
CA HIS A 111 7.55 3.20 17.74
C HIS A 111 7.61 2.34 16.50
N ILE A 112 6.93 2.77 15.45
CA ILE A 112 7.06 2.16 14.14
C ILE A 112 8.20 2.86 13.42
N CYS A 113 9.22 2.09 13.01
CA CYS A 113 10.34 2.64 12.24
C CYS A 113 9.86 3.05 10.86
N PRO A 114 10.15 4.28 10.42
CA PRO A 114 9.83 4.67 9.05
C PRO A 114 10.71 3.91 8.06
N GLN A 115 10.16 3.63 6.89
CA GLN A 115 10.97 3.13 5.77
C GLN A 115 11.94 4.22 5.35
N MET A 116 13.19 3.84 5.08
CA MET A 116 14.24 4.78 4.72
C MET A 116 14.55 4.66 3.23
N VAL A 117 14.67 5.81 2.57
CA VAL A 117 15.08 5.89 1.17
C VAL A 117 16.25 6.86 1.06
N TRP A 118 17.11 6.62 0.07
CA TRP A 118 18.21 7.52 -0.21
C TRP A 118 17.68 8.84 -0.80
N SER A 119 18.16 9.96 -0.30
CA SER A 119 17.82 11.28 -0.82
C SER A 119 19.07 11.95 -1.37
N ASP A 120 19.10 12.20 -2.68
CA ASP A 120 20.18 12.93 -3.33
C ASP A 120 20.26 14.38 -2.86
N ASP A 121 19.10 14.96 -2.54
CA ASP A 121 19.03 16.36 -2.07
C ASP A 121 19.70 16.53 -0.71
N HIS A 122 19.62 15.53 0.16
CA HIS A 122 20.19 15.58 1.51
C HIS A 122 21.46 14.76 1.65
N ASP A 123 21.86 14.02 0.63
CA ASP A 123 23.03 13.13 0.62
C ASP A 123 23.03 12.17 1.81
N LYS A 124 21.86 11.61 2.15
CA LYS A 124 21.64 10.68 3.26
C LYS A 124 20.34 9.92 3.09
N PHE A 125 20.15 8.89 3.90
CA PHE A 125 18.86 8.21 4.00
C PHE A 125 17.87 9.07 4.78
N VAL A 126 16.66 9.20 4.25
CA VAL A 126 15.55 9.93 4.87
C VAL A 126 14.31 9.03 4.92
N PRO A 127 13.35 9.30 5.84
CA PRO A 127 12.11 8.53 5.86
C PRO A 127 11.35 8.63 4.54
N ALA A 128 10.80 7.50 4.08
CA ALA A 128 9.98 7.46 2.88
C ALA A 128 8.75 8.34 3.08
N GLY A 129 8.39 9.13 2.06
CA GLY A 129 7.25 10.02 2.15
C GLY A 129 7.53 11.38 2.76
N SER A 130 8.78 11.64 3.10
CA SER A 130 9.23 12.95 3.60
C SER A 130 9.39 13.98 2.48
#